data_10035ca0ef7dad5f168768c1634e0d29
#
_entry.id   10035ca0ef7dad5f168768c1634e0d29
#
_cell.length_a   1.000
_cell.length_b   1.000
_cell.length_c   1.000
_cell.angle_alpha   90.00
_cell.angle_beta   90.00
_cell.angle_gamma   90.00
#
_symmetry.space_group_name_H-M   'P 1'
#
loop_
_entity.id
_entity.type
_entity.pdbx_description
1 polymer ?
#
loop_
_entity_poly.entity_id
_entity_poly.type
_entity_poly.pdbx_seq_one_letter_code
_entity_poly.pdbx_strand_id
1 'polypeptide(L)'
;MAETYTATLDRIVDGQTAVLLLEEDDETVDQLDVDVTTLPPAAQHEGAVLEVAVEASELCEAEYLPEVTQSRKESAQERLDRLSTKLSDRE
;
A
#
# COMPACT_ATOMS: atom_id res chain seq x y z
N MET A 1 22.91 -0.21 -7.15
CA MET A 1 22.16 1.01 -6.80
C MET A 1 20.75 0.63 -6.40
N ALA A 2 20.24 1.24 -5.35
CA ALA A 2 18.88 0.95 -4.92
C ALA A 2 17.86 1.57 -5.87
N GLU A 3 16.78 0.85 -6.13
CA GLU A 3 15.67 1.35 -6.92
C GLU A 3 14.54 1.75 -5.98
N THR A 4 13.86 2.83 -6.30
CA THR A 4 12.77 3.34 -5.48
C THR A 4 11.43 2.98 -6.10
N TYR A 5 10.54 2.43 -5.28
CA TYR A 5 9.18 2.06 -5.69
C TYR A 5 8.17 2.60 -4.71
N THR A 6 6.93 2.72 -5.17
CA THR A 6 5.81 2.87 -4.26
C THR A 6 5.34 1.47 -3.90
N ALA A 7 5.20 1.19 -2.63
CA ALA A 7 4.76 -0.12 -2.16
C ALA A 7 3.45 0.01 -1.38
N THR A 8 2.57 -0.96 -1.57
CA THR A 8 1.34 -1.07 -0.80
C THR A 8 1.43 -2.33 0.04
N LEU A 9 1.17 -2.22 1.34
CA LEU A 9 1.12 -3.38 2.22
C LEU A 9 -0.19 -4.12 1.96
N ASP A 10 -0.10 -5.25 1.27
CA ASP A 10 -1.26 -6.05 0.89
C ASP A 10 -1.86 -6.79 2.08
N ARG A 11 -1.00 -7.44 2.84
CA ARG A 11 -1.42 -8.22 4.02
C ARG A 11 -0.24 -8.50 4.93
N ILE A 12 -0.57 -8.91 6.15
CA ILE A 12 0.42 -9.36 7.12
C ILE A 12 0.11 -10.82 7.43
N VAL A 13 1.08 -11.69 7.21
CA VAL A 13 0.94 -13.12 7.42
C VAL A 13 1.48 -13.48 8.80
N ASP A 14 0.68 -14.19 9.58
CA ASP A 14 1.03 -14.63 10.94
C ASP A 14 1.45 -13.49 11.87
N GLY A 15 1.06 -12.25 11.56
CA GLY A 15 1.44 -11.10 12.34
C GLY A 15 2.91 -10.72 12.25
N GLN A 16 3.66 -11.35 11.37
CA GLN A 16 5.11 -11.17 11.24
C GLN A 16 5.58 -10.74 9.87
N THR A 17 5.02 -11.31 8.82
CA THR A 17 5.50 -11.07 7.46
C THR A 17 4.57 -10.11 6.74
N ALA A 18 5.12 -8.98 6.34
CA ALA A 18 4.40 -8.00 5.54
C ALA A 18 4.63 -8.30 4.06
N VAL A 19 3.53 -8.43 3.32
CA VAL A 19 3.58 -8.64 1.88
C VAL A 19 3.42 -7.28 1.21
N LEU A 20 4.46 -6.81 0.57
CA LEU A 20 4.48 -5.52 -0.12
C LEU A 20 4.34 -5.73 -1.61
N LEU A 21 3.41 -5.01 -2.22
CA LEU A 21 3.25 -4.99 -3.66
C LEU A 21 3.97 -3.75 -4.18
N LEU A 22 5.02 -3.97 -4.95
CA LEU A 22 5.81 -2.90 -5.53
C LEU A 22 5.12 -2.40 -6.79
N GLU A 23 4.91 -1.09 -6.85
CA GLU A 23 4.18 -0.47 -7.94
C GLU A 23 5.07 0.49 -8.72
N GLU A 24 4.90 0.51 -10.03
CA GLU A 24 5.53 1.45 -10.92
C GLU A 24 4.51 1.86 -11.98
N ASP A 25 4.30 3.17 -12.15
CA ASP A 25 3.30 3.72 -13.08
C ASP A 25 1.90 3.13 -12.86
N ASP A 26 1.49 3.02 -11.58
CA ASP A 26 0.20 2.49 -11.17
C ASP A 26 0.00 1.00 -11.46
N GLU A 27 1.07 0.29 -11.81
CA GLU A 27 1.02 -1.16 -12.01
C GLU A 27 1.88 -1.88 -10.98
N THR A 28 1.38 -3.00 -10.48
CA THR A 28 2.18 -3.86 -9.62
C THR A 28 3.20 -4.60 -10.47
N VAL A 29 4.48 -4.34 -10.20
CA VAL A 29 5.58 -4.92 -10.98
C VAL A 29 6.30 -6.04 -10.26
N ASP A 30 6.19 -6.09 -8.93
CA ASP A 30 6.86 -7.13 -8.14
C ASP A 30 6.21 -7.22 -6.76
N GLN A 31 6.59 -8.24 -6.01
CA GLN A 31 6.13 -8.48 -4.65
C GLN A 31 7.34 -8.71 -3.76
N LEU A 32 7.33 -8.14 -2.58
CA LEU A 32 8.41 -8.29 -1.62
C LEU A 32 7.84 -8.67 -0.26
N ASP A 33 8.33 -9.77 0.30
CA ASP A 33 7.95 -10.21 1.63
C ASP A 33 9.03 -9.79 2.62
N VAL A 34 8.66 -9.02 3.62
CA VAL A 34 9.59 -8.52 4.62
C VAL A 34 9.03 -8.72 6.02
N ASP A 35 9.92 -8.71 7.01
CA ASP A 35 9.45 -8.72 8.40
C ASP A 35 8.74 -7.40 8.68
N VAL A 36 7.54 -7.48 9.26
CA VAL A 36 6.73 -6.29 9.53
C VAL A 36 7.47 -5.28 10.41
N THR A 37 8.38 -5.75 11.26
CA THR A 37 9.15 -4.87 12.15
C THR A 37 10.18 -4.02 11.42
N THR A 38 10.48 -4.33 10.15
CA THR A 38 11.37 -3.49 9.35
C THR A 38 10.67 -2.25 8.82
N LEU A 39 9.34 -2.21 8.93
CA LEU A 39 8.54 -1.06 8.48
C LEU A 39 8.33 -0.07 9.62
N PRO A 40 8.13 1.23 9.30
CA PRO A 40 7.78 2.20 10.34
C PRO A 40 6.52 1.75 11.09
N PRO A 41 6.45 1.96 12.42
CA PRO A 41 5.29 1.51 13.19
C PRO A 41 3.95 1.99 12.65
N ALA A 42 3.88 3.20 12.11
CA ALA A 42 2.66 3.75 11.55
C ALA A 42 2.22 3.05 10.26
N ALA A 43 3.12 2.32 9.61
CA ALA A 43 2.86 1.63 8.36
C ALA A 43 2.62 0.14 8.53
N GLN A 44 2.57 -0.35 9.75
CA GLN A 44 2.41 -1.79 10.02
C GLN A 44 0.93 -2.18 10.05
N HIS A 45 0.23 -1.87 8.95
CA HIS A 45 -1.18 -2.24 8.80
C HIS A 45 -1.51 -2.43 7.31
N GLU A 46 -2.53 -3.22 7.05
CA GLU A 46 -2.97 -3.47 5.69
C GLU A 46 -3.45 -2.17 5.02
N GLY A 47 -3.08 -1.99 3.77
CA GLY A 47 -3.42 -0.81 3.00
C GLY A 47 -2.44 0.34 3.14
N ALA A 48 -1.42 0.21 3.99
CA ALA A 48 -0.41 1.25 4.12
C ALA A 48 0.37 1.42 2.82
N VAL A 49 0.61 2.67 2.43
CA VAL A 49 1.39 3.00 1.25
C VAL A 49 2.73 3.56 1.69
N LEU A 50 3.80 3.03 1.13
CA LEU A 50 5.15 3.42 1.49
C LEU A 50 5.97 3.69 0.24
N GLU A 51 7.00 4.54 0.41
CA GLU A 51 8.06 4.65 -0.57
C GLU A 51 9.20 3.76 -0.09
N VAL A 52 9.62 2.83 -0.92
CA VAL A 52 10.64 1.86 -0.53
C VAL A 52 11.83 1.92 -1.48
N ALA A 53 13.02 1.70 -0.92
CA ALA A 53 14.23 1.54 -1.72
C ALA A 53 14.63 0.07 -1.64
N VAL A 54 14.81 -0.55 -2.79
CA VAL A 54 15.11 -1.98 -2.93
C VAL A 54 16.41 -2.16 -3.68
N GLU A 55 17.28 -3.01 -3.17
CA GLU A 55 18.53 -3.37 -3.83
C GLU A 55 18.70 -4.89 -3.78
N ALA A 56 18.94 -5.49 -4.94
CA ALA A 56 19.10 -6.94 -5.06
C ALA A 56 17.96 -7.71 -4.40
N SER A 57 16.74 -7.24 -4.57
CA SER A 57 15.52 -7.82 -4.00
C SER A 57 15.45 -7.72 -2.47
N GLU A 58 16.26 -6.87 -1.87
CA GLU A 58 16.23 -6.61 -0.44
C GLU A 58 15.75 -5.20 -0.15
N LEU A 59 14.92 -5.06 0.88
CA LEU A 59 14.42 -3.77 1.31
C LEU A 59 15.54 -3.02 2.04
N CYS A 60 15.92 -1.86 1.50
CA CYS A 60 16.95 -1.00 2.11
C CYS A 60 16.35 0.09 2.97
N GLU A 61 15.27 0.71 2.50
CA GLU A 61 14.60 1.78 3.22
C GLU A 61 13.10 1.69 2.95
N ALA A 62 12.32 2.15 3.92
CA ALA A 62 10.87 2.24 3.78
C ALA A 62 10.38 3.48 4.50
N GLU A 63 9.63 4.32 3.80
CA GLU A 63 9.06 5.54 4.36
C GLU A 63 7.54 5.48 4.20
N TYR A 64 6.82 5.69 5.28
CA TYR A 64 5.37 5.69 5.27
C TYR A 64 4.83 6.95 4.61
N LEU A 65 3.85 6.79 3.74
CA LEU A 65 3.17 7.89 3.05
C LEU A 65 1.72 7.98 3.53
N PRO A 66 1.49 8.62 4.69
CA PRO A 66 0.15 8.65 5.27
C PRO A 66 -0.87 9.38 4.39
N GLU A 67 -0.45 10.43 3.72
CA GLU A 67 -1.33 11.21 2.85
C GLU A 67 -1.80 10.38 1.66
N VAL A 68 -0.93 9.60 1.06
CA VAL A 68 -1.28 8.74 -0.06
C VAL A 68 -2.20 7.62 0.39
N THR A 69 -1.91 7.02 1.55
CA THR A 69 -2.74 5.97 2.13
C THR A 69 -4.16 6.47 2.35
N GLN A 70 -4.30 7.62 2.98
CA GLN A 70 -5.60 8.23 3.27
C GLN A 70 -6.34 8.62 1.99
N SER A 71 -5.63 9.19 1.03
CA SER A 71 -6.21 9.59 -0.24
C SER A 71 -6.81 8.40 -1.00
N ARG A 72 -6.13 7.26 -0.99
CA ARG A 72 -6.65 6.05 -1.62
C ARG A 72 -7.89 5.53 -0.93
N LYS A 73 -7.93 5.57 0.40
CA LYS A 73 -9.12 5.17 1.15
C LYS A 73 -10.31 6.08 0.86
N GLU A 74 -10.08 7.38 0.84
CA GLU A 74 -11.12 8.36 0.52
C GLU A 74 -11.68 8.15 -0.88
N SER A 75 -10.82 7.91 -1.86
CA SER A 75 -11.26 7.66 -3.24
C SER A 75 -12.13 6.42 -3.33
N ALA A 76 -11.77 5.34 -2.65
CA ALA A 76 -12.56 4.13 -2.64
C ALA A 76 -13.92 4.37 -2.00
N GLN A 77 -13.97 5.11 -0.90
CA GLN A 77 -15.21 5.42 -0.21
C GLN A 77 -16.12 6.32 -1.05
N GLU A 78 -15.57 7.31 -1.72
CA GLU A 78 -16.34 8.16 -2.62
C GLU A 78 -17.02 7.35 -3.74
N ARG A 79 -16.33 6.38 -4.28
CA ARG A 79 -16.89 5.52 -5.31
C ARG A 79 -18.09 4.73 -4.80
N LEU A 80 -17.98 4.21 -3.60
CA LEU A 80 -19.09 3.48 -2.98
C LEU A 80 -20.28 4.40 -2.73
N ASP A 81 -20.03 5.59 -2.24
CA ASP A 81 -21.09 6.57 -1.99
C ASP A 81 -21.80 6.97 -3.29
N ARG A 82 -21.06 7.16 -4.36
CA ARG A 82 -21.65 7.48 -5.64
C ARG A 82 -22.54 6.36 -6.17
N LEU A 83 -22.10 5.14 -6.02
CA LEU A 83 -22.90 3.99 -6.46
C LEU A 83 -24.18 3.87 -5.66
N SER A 84 -24.10 4.08 -4.36
CA SER A 84 -25.26 4.05 -3.49
C SER A 84 -26.27 5.14 -3.85
N THR A 85 -25.79 6.36 -4.06
CA THR A 85 -26.62 7.48 -4.48
C THR A 85 -27.30 7.21 -5.81
N LYS A 86 -26.55 6.67 -6.75
CA LYS A 86 -27.08 6.37 -8.06
C LYS A 86 -28.18 5.34 -8.03
N LEU A 87 -28.06 4.35 -7.17
CA LEU A 87 -29.10 3.35 -6.99
C LEU A 87 -30.35 3.95 -6.38
N SER A 88 -30.19 4.87 -5.46
CA SER A 88 -31.32 5.57 -4.84
C SER A 88 -32.08 6.45 -5.83
N ASP A 89 -31.39 7.07 -6.76
CA ASP A 89 -31.99 7.95 -7.73
C ASP A 89 -32.89 7.23 -8.73
N ARG A 90 -32.81 5.93 -8.79
CA ARG A 90 -33.64 5.16 -9.73
C ARG A 90 -35.04 4.88 -9.23
N GLU A 91 -35.28 5.20 -8.02
CA GLU A 91 -36.63 5.11 -7.45
C GLU A 91 -37.52 6.28 -7.92
#